data_dabb43276ab90b913f3611cd9bc97577
#
_entry.id   dabb43276ab90b913f3611cd9bc97577
#
_cell.length_a   1.000
_cell.length_b   1.000
_cell.length_c   1.000
_cell.angle_alpha   90.00
_cell.angle_beta   90.00
_cell.angle_gamma   90.00
#
_symmetry.space_group_name_H-M   'P 1'
#
loop_
_entity.id
_entity.type
_entity.pdbx_description
1 polymer ?
#
loop_
_entity_poly.entity_id
_entity_poly.type
_entity_poly.pdbx_seq_one_letter_code
_entity_poly.pdbx_strand_id
1 'polypeptide(L)'
;MDVLGNKRVAPDSWEFETHAEGPAGKIEFSAEMLINEPSGNIFAQSQNVGMGWDPKKLWGTQYMILSTMGGMRSDDGTPIALGHHTGHFELGMLIRTAAEQIQKMDGVPYTAYCSDPCDGRSQGTSGMMDSLPYRNDAAIVMRRLSRSIPTTKGVLGIATCDKGLPAMMMALAGTPDKPTIIMPGGVTLAVENGEDTAKIQSIGSRFAQNEVTLEYAQDVGCRSCASPGGGCQ
;
A
#
# COMPACT_ATOMS: atom_id res chain seq x y z
N MET A 1 -9.16 -0.25 -36.58
CA MET A 1 -7.99 -0.71 -35.80
C MET A 1 -8.31 -0.37 -34.37
N ASP A 2 -8.33 -1.35 -33.49
CA ASP A 2 -8.36 -1.01 -32.08
C ASP A 2 -7.07 -0.26 -31.71
N VAL A 3 -7.07 0.43 -30.61
CA VAL A 3 -5.96 1.29 -30.13
C VAL A 3 -4.63 0.53 -30.04
N LEU A 4 -4.66 -0.78 -29.99
CA LEU A 4 -3.49 -1.63 -29.85
C LEU A 4 -3.06 -2.27 -31.16
N GLY A 5 -3.81 -2.01 -32.24
CA GLY A 5 -3.47 -2.50 -33.58
C GLY A 5 -3.46 -4.03 -33.70
N ASN A 6 -4.05 -4.73 -32.75
CA ASN A 6 -3.90 -6.16 -32.62
C ASN A 6 -5.05 -6.97 -33.10
N LYS A 7 -4.69 -8.00 -33.77
CA LYS A 7 -5.54 -9.17 -33.78
C LYS A 7 -5.61 -9.71 -32.36
N ARG A 8 -6.79 -9.86 -31.90
CA ARG A 8 -7.11 -10.45 -30.64
C ARG A 8 -6.39 -11.76 -30.45
N VAL A 9 -5.70 -11.86 -29.35
CA VAL A 9 -4.97 -13.08 -28.99
C VAL A 9 -5.96 -14.19 -28.61
N ALA A 10 -7.02 -13.84 -27.92
CA ALA A 10 -8.19 -14.67 -27.69
C ALA A 10 -9.38 -13.76 -27.35
N PRO A 11 -10.58 -13.98 -27.92
CA PRO A 11 -11.75 -13.17 -27.59
C PRO A 11 -12.01 -13.11 -26.09
N ASP A 12 -11.94 -14.23 -25.43
CA ASP A 12 -12.27 -14.38 -24.01
C ASP A 12 -11.25 -13.75 -23.06
N SER A 13 -10.04 -13.48 -23.53
CA SER A 13 -8.99 -12.84 -22.71
C SER A 13 -9.18 -11.32 -22.52
N TRP A 14 -10.16 -10.74 -23.22
CA TRP A 14 -10.46 -9.31 -23.16
C TRP A 14 -11.81 -8.99 -22.53
N GLU A 15 -12.56 -10.00 -22.16
CA GLU A 15 -13.79 -9.86 -21.38
C GLU A 15 -13.42 -9.68 -19.91
N PHE A 16 -12.93 -8.49 -19.58
CA PHE A 16 -12.82 -8.09 -18.18
C PHE A 16 -14.13 -7.45 -17.77
N GLU A 17 -14.76 -7.99 -16.76
CA GLU A 17 -15.74 -7.22 -16.00
C GLU A 17 -14.99 -6.09 -15.28
N THR A 18 -15.08 -4.91 -15.85
CA THR A 18 -14.42 -3.72 -15.30
C THR A 18 -15.27 -3.00 -14.26
N HIS A 19 -16.51 -3.48 -14.05
CA HIS A 19 -17.39 -2.95 -13.01
C HIS A 19 -18.15 -4.10 -12.34
N ALA A 20 -18.37 -3.97 -11.05
CA ALA A 20 -19.32 -4.81 -10.35
C ALA A 20 -20.74 -4.35 -10.69
N GLU A 21 -21.68 -5.27 -10.89
CA GLU A 21 -23.08 -4.91 -10.82
C GLU A 21 -23.35 -4.30 -9.45
N GLY A 22 -23.72 -3.04 -9.44
CA GLY A 22 -24.11 -2.37 -8.20
C GLY A 22 -25.30 -3.08 -7.57
N PRO A 23 -25.42 -3.07 -6.23
CA PRO A 23 -26.60 -3.64 -5.58
C PRO A 23 -27.86 -2.95 -6.07
N ALA A 24 -28.93 -3.73 -6.28
CA ALA A 24 -30.23 -3.18 -6.65
C ALA A 24 -30.74 -2.23 -5.57
N GLY A 25 -31.29 -1.09 -5.98
CA GLY A 25 -31.85 -0.12 -5.04
C GLY A 25 -31.70 1.31 -5.51
N LYS A 26 -31.76 2.22 -4.56
CA LYS A 26 -31.57 3.64 -4.79
C LYS A 26 -30.70 4.23 -3.68
N ILE A 27 -29.97 5.28 -4.02
CA ILE A 27 -29.29 6.10 -3.01
C ILE A 27 -30.30 7.07 -2.42
N GLU A 28 -30.39 7.12 -1.10
CA GLU A 28 -31.32 7.99 -0.39
C GLU A 28 -30.74 9.42 -0.28
N PHE A 29 -30.60 10.10 -1.41
CA PHE A 29 -30.27 11.52 -1.41
C PHE A 29 -31.46 12.35 -0.90
N SER A 30 -31.16 13.29 -0.04
CA SER A 30 -32.15 14.34 0.29
C SER A 30 -32.11 15.48 -0.74
N ALA A 31 -33.18 16.23 -0.88
CA ALA A 31 -33.22 17.42 -1.71
C ALA A 31 -32.17 18.45 -1.26
N GLU A 32 -31.97 18.58 0.05
CA GLU A 32 -30.95 19.46 0.62
C GLU A 32 -29.52 19.05 0.21
N MET A 33 -29.19 17.76 0.25
CA MET A 33 -27.91 17.26 -0.21
C MET A 33 -27.66 17.56 -1.69
N LEU A 34 -28.68 17.32 -2.54
CA LEU A 34 -28.55 17.55 -3.97
C LEU A 34 -28.34 19.03 -4.32
N ILE A 35 -28.84 19.94 -3.49
CA ILE A 35 -28.73 21.40 -3.70
C ILE A 35 -27.47 21.97 -3.08
N ASN A 36 -27.10 21.53 -1.88
CA ASN A 36 -26.08 22.20 -1.06
C ASN A 36 -24.72 21.47 -1.01
N GLU A 37 -24.68 20.17 -1.29
CA GLU A 37 -23.42 19.44 -1.27
C GLU A 37 -22.59 19.73 -2.52
N PRO A 38 -21.26 19.79 -2.40
CA PRO A 38 -20.40 19.83 -3.57
C PRO A 38 -20.69 18.64 -4.51
N SER A 39 -20.70 18.90 -5.81
CA SER A 39 -20.98 17.89 -6.84
C SER A 39 -20.08 16.65 -6.72
N GLY A 40 -18.83 16.82 -6.26
CA GLY A 40 -17.90 15.73 -6.00
C GLY A 40 -18.36 14.78 -4.89
N ASN A 41 -19.04 15.27 -3.86
CA ASN A 41 -19.57 14.43 -2.79
C ASN A 41 -20.75 13.57 -3.30
N ILE A 42 -21.62 14.16 -4.11
CA ILE A 42 -22.73 13.42 -4.73
C ILE A 42 -22.19 12.36 -5.71
N PHE A 43 -21.22 12.74 -6.55
CA PHE A 43 -20.55 11.83 -7.46
C PHE A 43 -19.88 10.68 -6.72
N ALA A 44 -19.17 10.94 -5.63
CA ALA A 44 -18.50 9.93 -4.83
C ALA A 44 -19.47 8.85 -4.30
N GLN A 45 -20.64 9.24 -3.82
CA GLN A 45 -21.65 8.27 -3.36
C GLN A 45 -22.15 7.38 -4.49
N SER A 46 -22.38 7.95 -5.68
CA SER A 46 -22.74 7.16 -6.86
C SER A 46 -21.63 6.21 -7.30
N GLN A 47 -20.37 6.65 -7.24
CA GLN A 47 -19.23 5.79 -7.56
C GLN A 47 -19.06 4.66 -6.55
N ASN A 48 -19.26 4.91 -5.27
CA ASN A 48 -19.21 3.87 -4.24
C ASN A 48 -20.20 2.73 -4.54
N VAL A 49 -21.42 3.06 -4.89
CA VAL A 49 -22.44 2.07 -5.27
C VAL A 49 -22.06 1.38 -6.58
N GLY A 50 -21.59 2.14 -7.58
CA GLY A 50 -21.11 1.58 -8.85
C GLY A 50 -19.94 0.60 -8.70
N MET A 51 -19.13 0.75 -7.65
CA MET A 51 -18.08 -0.21 -7.28
C MET A 51 -18.58 -1.39 -6.42
N GLY A 52 -19.88 -1.50 -6.17
CA GLY A 52 -20.48 -2.60 -5.43
C GLY A 52 -20.74 -2.34 -3.94
N TRP A 53 -20.52 -1.13 -3.44
CA TRP A 53 -20.82 -0.82 -2.04
C TRP A 53 -22.32 -0.79 -1.79
N ASP A 54 -22.77 -1.38 -0.66
CA ASP A 54 -24.17 -1.40 -0.27
C ASP A 54 -24.67 0.05 -0.05
N PRO A 55 -25.70 0.51 -0.80
CA PRO A 55 -26.26 1.85 -0.66
C PRO A 55 -26.77 2.18 0.75
N LYS A 56 -27.17 1.17 1.53
CA LYS A 56 -27.58 1.35 2.92
C LYS A 56 -26.42 1.68 3.86
N LYS A 57 -25.20 1.37 3.46
CA LYS A 57 -23.98 1.63 4.25
C LYS A 57 -23.20 2.87 3.81
N LEU A 58 -23.71 3.63 2.85
CA LEU A 58 -23.04 4.82 2.32
C LEU A 58 -22.83 5.92 3.36
N TRP A 59 -23.73 6.02 4.31
CA TRP A 59 -23.77 7.10 5.29
C TRP A 59 -22.92 6.84 6.53
N GLY A 60 -22.20 5.73 6.57
CA GLY A 60 -21.22 5.44 7.61
C GLY A 60 -20.08 6.46 7.63
N THR A 61 -19.42 6.59 8.78
CA THR A 61 -18.24 7.45 8.89
C THR A 61 -17.14 6.97 7.98
N GLN A 62 -16.63 7.85 7.14
CA GLN A 62 -15.63 7.53 6.12
C GLN A 62 -14.21 7.72 6.66
N TYR A 63 -13.33 6.75 6.43
CA TYR A 63 -11.94 6.77 6.82
C TYR A 63 -11.02 6.46 5.64
N MET A 64 -9.89 7.15 5.56
CA MET A 64 -8.85 6.87 4.59
C MET A 64 -7.76 5.98 5.21
N ILE A 65 -7.41 4.90 4.54
CA ILE A 65 -6.23 4.09 4.83
C ILE A 65 -5.18 4.39 3.75
N LEU A 66 -4.10 5.03 4.14
CA LEU A 66 -2.94 5.25 3.27
C LEU A 66 -1.89 4.21 3.54
N SER A 67 -1.24 3.70 2.51
CA SER A 67 -0.18 2.71 2.72
C SER A 67 0.92 2.77 1.67
N THR A 68 2.10 2.29 2.09
CA THR A 68 3.25 2.01 1.22
C THR A 68 3.26 0.57 0.69
N MET A 69 2.13 -0.11 0.70
CA MET A 69 1.99 -1.46 0.17
C MET A 69 2.54 -1.55 -1.26
N GLY A 70 3.23 -2.65 -1.57
CA GLY A 70 3.77 -2.92 -2.90
C GLY A 70 3.93 -4.42 -3.15
N GLY A 71 3.92 -4.78 -4.43
CA GLY A 71 3.93 -6.17 -4.86
C GLY A 71 2.53 -6.80 -4.91
N MET A 72 2.49 -8.06 -5.32
CA MET A 72 1.22 -8.79 -5.52
C MET A 72 1.38 -10.26 -5.15
N ARG A 73 0.42 -10.79 -4.45
CA ARG A 73 0.29 -12.23 -4.16
C ARG A 73 -1.07 -12.74 -4.59
N SER A 74 -1.13 -14.03 -4.93
CA SER A 74 -2.38 -14.77 -5.09
C SER A 74 -3.05 -15.03 -3.73
N ASP A 75 -4.27 -15.55 -3.75
CA ASP A 75 -5.06 -15.83 -2.55
C ASP A 75 -4.40 -16.87 -1.62
N ASP A 76 -3.61 -17.78 -2.18
CA ASP A 76 -2.85 -18.77 -1.41
C ASP A 76 -1.51 -18.22 -0.85
N GLY A 77 -1.22 -16.94 -1.10
CA GLY A 77 0.01 -16.28 -0.66
C GLY A 77 1.21 -16.44 -1.59
N THR A 78 1.07 -17.15 -2.73
CA THR A 78 2.15 -17.28 -3.72
C THR A 78 2.49 -15.93 -4.34
N PRO A 79 3.77 -15.52 -4.42
CA PRO A 79 4.15 -14.28 -5.07
C PRO A 79 3.85 -14.30 -6.57
N ILE A 80 3.07 -13.32 -7.04
CA ILE A 80 2.82 -13.06 -8.48
C ILE A 80 3.79 -12.01 -8.99
N ALA A 81 3.96 -10.93 -8.24
CA ALA A 81 4.95 -9.88 -8.50
C ALA A 81 5.60 -9.44 -7.19
N LEU A 82 6.92 -9.33 -7.20
CA LEU A 82 7.67 -8.94 -6.01
C LEU A 82 7.53 -7.44 -5.76
N GLY A 83 7.38 -7.05 -4.49
CA GLY A 83 7.60 -5.69 -4.02
C GLY A 83 9.08 -5.41 -3.84
N HIS A 84 9.43 -4.18 -3.48
CA HIS A 84 10.82 -3.82 -3.17
C HIS A 84 11.34 -4.56 -1.95
N HIS A 85 10.47 -4.87 -1.01
CA HIS A 85 10.81 -5.58 0.22
C HIS A 85 9.63 -6.46 0.66
N THR A 86 9.90 -7.51 1.45
CA THR A 86 8.86 -8.43 1.95
C THR A 86 7.77 -7.70 2.72
N GLY A 87 8.13 -6.75 3.59
CA GLY A 87 7.18 -5.98 4.38
C GLY A 87 6.14 -5.21 3.57
N HIS A 88 6.44 -4.83 2.33
CA HIS A 88 5.47 -4.15 1.48
C HIS A 88 4.25 -5.01 1.13
N PHE A 89 4.41 -6.33 1.00
CA PHE A 89 3.28 -7.23 0.82
C PHE A 89 2.42 -7.34 2.07
N GLU A 90 3.09 -7.42 3.20
CA GLU A 90 2.46 -7.74 4.48
C GLU A 90 1.63 -6.58 4.99
N LEU A 91 1.91 -5.34 4.55
CA LEU A 91 1.04 -4.21 4.76
C LEU A 91 -0.39 -4.48 4.28
N GLY A 92 -0.56 -5.27 3.22
CA GLY A 92 -1.87 -5.68 2.72
C GLY A 92 -2.71 -6.42 3.76
N MET A 93 -2.10 -7.21 4.63
CA MET A 93 -2.80 -7.90 5.74
C MET A 93 -3.31 -6.90 6.77
N LEU A 94 -2.48 -5.92 7.13
CA LEU A 94 -2.85 -4.87 8.08
C LEU A 94 -3.96 -3.98 7.52
N ILE A 95 -3.87 -3.63 6.24
CA ILE A 95 -4.89 -2.84 5.54
C ILE A 95 -6.23 -3.58 5.53
N ARG A 96 -6.23 -4.86 5.17
CA ARG A 96 -7.43 -5.70 5.19
C ARG A 96 -8.06 -5.71 6.57
N THR A 97 -7.27 -6.00 7.60
CA THR A 97 -7.75 -6.03 8.99
C THR A 97 -8.33 -4.68 9.40
N ALA A 98 -7.65 -3.58 9.09
CA ALA A 98 -8.14 -2.24 9.40
C ALA A 98 -9.47 -1.94 8.68
N ALA A 99 -9.57 -2.26 7.39
CA ALA A 99 -10.78 -2.06 6.61
C ALA A 99 -11.95 -2.88 7.17
N GLU A 100 -11.72 -4.16 7.51
CA GLU A 100 -12.73 -5.02 8.11
C GLU A 100 -13.20 -4.50 9.48
N GLN A 101 -12.30 -3.97 10.31
CA GLN A 101 -12.68 -3.39 11.59
C GLN A 101 -13.49 -2.09 11.41
N ILE A 102 -13.14 -1.24 10.46
CA ILE A 102 -13.90 -0.05 10.12
C ILE A 102 -15.31 -0.46 9.68
N GLN A 103 -15.45 -1.48 8.83
CA GLN A 103 -16.76 -1.98 8.40
C GLN A 103 -17.59 -2.54 9.57
N LYS A 104 -16.97 -3.25 10.51
CA LYS A 104 -17.64 -3.76 11.72
C LYS A 104 -18.17 -2.64 12.64
N MET A 105 -17.62 -1.44 12.51
CA MET A 105 -18.07 -0.23 13.21
C MET A 105 -19.03 0.61 12.36
N ASP A 106 -19.62 0.02 11.32
CA ASP A 106 -20.50 0.68 10.34
C ASP A 106 -19.82 1.87 9.63
N GLY A 107 -18.50 1.85 9.53
CA GLY A 107 -17.72 2.83 8.79
C GLY A 107 -17.47 2.42 7.33
N VAL A 108 -17.04 3.40 6.54
CA VAL A 108 -16.68 3.20 5.12
C VAL A 108 -15.15 3.40 4.97
N PRO A 109 -14.38 2.32 4.78
CA PRO A 109 -12.95 2.42 4.53
C PRO A 109 -12.66 2.72 3.07
N TYR A 110 -11.76 3.68 2.83
CA TYR A 110 -11.11 3.90 1.54
C TYR A 110 -9.64 3.54 1.65
N THR A 111 -9.05 2.98 0.60
CA THR A 111 -7.62 2.68 0.55
C THR A 111 -6.95 3.41 -0.60
N ALA A 112 -5.74 3.95 -0.35
CA ALA A 112 -4.90 4.51 -1.38
C ALA A 112 -3.42 4.18 -1.10
N TYR A 113 -2.66 3.98 -2.16
CA TYR A 113 -1.30 3.47 -2.06
C TYR A 113 -0.30 4.40 -2.72
N CYS A 114 0.86 4.53 -2.10
CA CYS A 114 2.06 5.13 -2.66
C CYS A 114 3.25 4.31 -2.18
N SER A 115 3.61 3.26 -2.93
CA SER A 115 4.73 2.39 -2.59
C SER A 115 6.03 3.21 -2.51
N ASP A 116 7.05 2.65 -1.88
CA ASP A 116 8.34 3.30 -1.69
C ASP A 116 9.51 2.46 -2.19
N PRO A 117 10.66 3.08 -2.54
CA PRO A 117 11.87 2.35 -2.87
C PRO A 117 12.44 1.67 -1.62
N CYS A 118 13.28 0.70 -1.83
CA CYS A 118 14.05 0.07 -0.77
C CYS A 118 15.52 0.51 -0.89
N ASP A 119 16.02 1.22 0.09
CA ASP A 119 17.43 1.67 0.13
C ASP A 119 18.40 0.49 0.12
N GLY A 120 18.03 -0.62 0.75
CA GLY A 120 18.82 -1.84 0.70
C GLY A 120 19.01 -2.40 -0.70
N ARG A 121 18.02 -2.26 -1.58
CA ARG A 121 18.13 -2.70 -2.98
C ARG A 121 18.92 -1.72 -3.84
N SER A 122 18.83 -0.45 -3.55
CA SER A 122 19.50 0.59 -4.33
C SER A 122 20.90 0.93 -3.83
N GLN A 123 21.29 0.44 -2.65
CA GLN A 123 22.58 0.70 -2.04
C GLN A 123 23.74 0.33 -2.98
N GLY A 124 24.71 1.22 -3.11
CA GLY A 124 25.84 1.05 -4.02
C GLY A 124 25.51 1.27 -5.51
N THR A 125 24.29 1.68 -5.84
CA THR A 125 23.87 2.01 -7.21
C THR A 125 23.41 3.48 -7.32
N SER A 126 23.23 3.97 -8.55
CA SER A 126 22.72 5.31 -8.80
C SER A 126 21.29 5.52 -8.28
N GLY A 127 20.51 4.45 -8.13
CA GLY A 127 19.15 4.52 -7.56
C GLY A 127 19.12 5.03 -6.13
N MET A 128 20.22 4.93 -5.40
CA MET A 128 20.31 5.48 -4.03
C MET A 128 20.21 7.02 -4.00
N MET A 129 20.54 7.68 -5.09
CA MET A 129 20.45 9.15 -5.21
C MET A 129 18.98 9.64 -5.17
N ASP A 130 18.03 8.78 -5.51
CA ASP A 130 16.60 9.11 -5.53
C ASP A 130 15.92 8.89 -4.17
N SER A 131 16.59 8.29 -3.21
CA SER A 131 16.01 7.86 -1.94
C SER A 131 15.41 9.03 -1.13
N LEU A 132 16.17 10.09 -0.88
CA LEU A 132 15.67 11.26 -0.13
C LEU A 132 14.69 12.11 -0.93
N PRO A 133 14.92 12.42 -2.21
CA PRO A 133 13.90 13.07 -3.05
C PRO A 133 12.58 12.31 -3.02
N TYR A 134 12.61 11.01 -3.21
CA TYR A 134 11.42 10.17 -3.19
C TYR A 134 10.63 10.28 -1.88
N ARG A 135 11.31 10.27 -0.73
CA ARG A 135 10.64 10.44 0.57
C ARG A 135 9.79 11.72 0.60
N ASN A 136 10.33 12.82 0.10
CA ASN A 136 9.63 14.11 0.06
C ASN A 136 8.46 14.08 -0.94
N ASP A 137 8.66 13.51 -2.11
CA ASP A 137 7.62 13.37 -3.12
C ASP A 137 6.48 12.45 -2.64
N ALA A 138 6.81 11.34 -2.02
CA ALA A 138 5.83 10.43 -1.41
C ALA A 138 5.00 11.12 -0.33
N ALA A 139 5.63 11.93 0.53
CA ALA A 139 4.91 12.72 1.54
C ALA A 139 3.90 13.68 0.91
N ILE A 140 4.28 14.34 -0.20
CA ILE A 140 3.39 15.24 -0.94
C ILE A 140 2.24 14.44 -1.57
N VAL A 141 2.53 13.30 -2.21
CA VAL A 141 1.53 12.44 -2.83
C VAL A 141 0.54 11.92 -1.78
N MET A 142 1.03 11.34 -0.68
CA MET A 142 0.17 10.81 0.39
C MET A 142 -0.71 11.91 1.01
N ARG A 143 -0.19 13.11 1.22
CA ARG A 143 -0.98 14.26 1.67
C ARG A 143 -2.09 14.63 0.68
N ARG A 144 -1.80 14.59 -0.63
CA ARG A 144 -2.80 14.83 -1.66
C ARG A 144 -3.86 13.74 -1.68
N LEU A 145 -3.46 12.48 -1.54
CA LEU A 145 -4.38 11.35 -1.43
C LEU A 145 -5.31 11.50 -0.22
N SER A 146 -4.79 11.88 0.96
CA SER A 146 -5.62 12.08 2.15
C SER A 146 -6.69 13.17 1.97
N ARG A 147 -6.45 14.12 1.07
CA ARG A 147 -7.38 15.20 0.74
C ARG A 147 -8.28 14.91 -0.47
N SER A 148 -7.99 13.84 -1.21
CA SER A 148 -8.72 13.48 -2.42
C SER A 148 -10.15 12.99 -2.15
N ILE A 149 -10.41 12.53 -0.92
CA ILE A 149 -11.76 12.20 -0.43
C ILE A 149 -12.05 13.13 0.76
N PRO A 150 -12.61 14.31 0.49
CA PRO A 150 -12.79 15.36 1.51
C PRO A 150 -13.77 14.97 2.61
N THR A 151 -14.65 14.03 2.35
CA THR A 151 -15.67 13.52 3.30
C THR A 151 -15.10 12.61 4.38
N THR A 152 -13.86 12.13 4.26
CA THR A 152 -13.21 11.29 5.28
C THR A 152 -13.03 12.06 6.60
N LYS A 153 -13.29 11.39 7.70
CA LYS A 153 -13.21 11.95 9.06
C LYS A 153 -11.94 11.57 9.82
N GLY A 154 -11.11 10.73 9.25
CA GLY A 154 -9.83 10.34 9.82
C GLY A 154 -8.95 9.61 8.81
N VAL A 155 -7.65 9.56 9.08
CA VAL A 155 -6.65 8.91 8.23
C VAL A 155 -5.81 7.94 9.05
N LEU A 156 -5.73 6.71 8.58
CA LEU A 156 -4.82 5.68 9.09
C LEU A 156 -3.68 5.49 8.09
N GLY A 157 -2.47 5.82 8.49
CA GLY A 157 -1.26 5.58 7.70
C GLY A 157 -0.60 4.26 8.11
N ILE A 158 -0.48 3.32 7.18
CA ILE A 158 0.16 2.02 7.39
C ILE A 158 1.39 1.96 6.47
N ALA A 159 2.58 2.06 7.04
CA ALA A 159 3.80 2.18 6.27
C ALA A 159 4.95 1.36 6.84
N THR A 160 5.92 1.07 6.00
CA THR A 160 7.17 0.41 6.35
C THR A 160 8.34 1.11 5.67
N CYS A 161 9.52 0.66 5.95
CA CYS A 161 10.79 1.16 5.41
C CYS A 161 11.21 2.57 5.86
N ASP A 162 12.52 2.81 5.76
CA ASP A 162 13.20 4.02 6.20
C ASP A 162 12.86 5.29 5.38
N LYS A 163 12.17 5.15 4.25
CA LYS A 163 11.62 6.27 3.46
C LYS A 163 10.10 6.34 3.56
N GLY A 164 9.41 5.21 3.47
CA GLY A 164 7.95 5.16 3.49
C GLY A 164 7.36 5.61 4.81
N LEU A 165 7.92 5.16 5.92
CA LEU A 165 7.42 5.52 7.25
C LEU A 165 7.59 7.01 7.57
N PRO A 166 8.78 7.64 7.39
CA PRO A 166 8.93 9.08 7.55
C PRO A 166 8.08 9.89 6.57
N ALA A 167 7.93 9.44 5.32
CA ALA A 167 7.05 10.10 4.36
C ALA A 167 5.59 10.09 4.83
N MET A 168 5.12 8.97 5.36
CA MET A 168 3.79 8.87 5.95
C MET A 168 3.64 9.80 7.15
N MET A 169 4.61 9.85 8.05
CA MET A 169 4.61 10.78 9.19
C MET A 169 4.49 12.24 8.72
N MET A 170 5.26 12.64 7.73
CA MET A 170 5.22 13.98 7.15
C MET A 170 3.85 14.28 6.51
N ALA A 171 3.28 13.32 5.78
CA ALA A 171 1.97 13.46 5.15
C ALA A 171 0.85 13.63 6.18
N LEU A 172 0.85 12.80 7.23
CA LEU A 172 -0.14 12.86 8.30
C LEU A 172 -0.01 14.15 9.13
N ALA A 173 1.22 14.58 9.45
CA ALA A 173 1.45 15.86 10.09
C ALA A 173 0.97 17.06 9.25
N GLY A 174 0.98 16.90 7.93
CA GLY A 174 0.44 17.88 6.97
C GLY A 174 -1.08 17.81 6.77
N THR A 175 -1.81 17.04 7.58
CA THR A 175 -3.27 16.87 7.53
C THR A 175 -3.89 17.21 8.90
N PRO A 176 -3.78 18.46 9.36
CA PRO A 176 -4.14 18.85 10.75
C PRO A 176 -5.65 18.94 10.96
N ASP A 177 -6.44 18.92 9.92
CA ASP A 177 -7.90 19.03 9.93
C ASP A 177 -8.62 17.72 10.30
N LYS A 178 -7.89 16.61 10.40
CA LYS A 178 -8.43 15.28 10.67
C LYS A 178 -7.59 14.55 11.71
N PRO A 179 -8.19 13.72 12.56
CA PRO A 179 -7.42 12.79 13.39
C PRO A 179 -6.64 11.81 12.49
N THR A 180 -5.38 11.59 12.84
CA THR A 180 -4.49 10.71 12.10
C THR A 180 -3.83 9.71 13.04
N ILE A 181 -3.66 8.49 12.57
CA ILE A 181 -2.95 7.42 13.27
C ILE A 181 -1.90 6.85 12.31
N ILE A 182 -0.69 6.65 12.82
CA ILE A 182 0.35 5.92 12.08
C ILE A 182 0.54 4.53 12.69
N MET A 183 0.59 3.53 11.83
CA MET A 183 0.86 2.15 12.20
C MET A 183 2.07 1.65 11.40
N PRO A 184 3.19 1.34 12.06
CA PRO A 184 4.32 0.69 11.41
C PRO A 184 3.94 -0.70 10.91
N GLY A 185 4.59 -1.14 9.83
CA GLY A 185 4.27 -2.38 9.12
C GLY A 185 4.62 -3.67 9.88
N GLY A 186 5.17 -3.59 11.06
CA GLY A 186 5.51 -4.74 11.90
C GLY A 186 6.87 -4.58 12.57
N VAL A 187 7.39 -5.67 13.09
CA VAL A 187 8.72 -5.74 13.69
C VAL A 187 9.54 -6.85 13.04
N THR A 188 10.84 -6.61 12.90
CA THR A 188 11.77 -7.64 12.45
C THR A 188 12.02 -8.65 13.57
N LEU A 189 11.78 -9.92 13.27
CA LEU A 189 12.12 -11.02 14.16
C LEU A 189 13.56 -11.47 13.93
N ALA A 190 14.15 -12.11 14.94
CA ALA A 190 15.49 -12.69 14.80
C ALA A 190 15.50 -13.77 13.72
N VAL A 191 16.53 -13.78 12.89
CA VAL A 191 16.72 -14.79 11.85
C VAL A 191 17.22 -16.08 12.47
N GLU A 192 16.52 -17.17 12.21
CA GLU A 192 16.94 -18.50 12.63
C GLU A 192 17.90 -19.13 11.61
N ASN A 193 19.06 -19.56 12.05
CA ASN A 193 20.07 -20.22 11.21
C ASN A 193 20.51 -19.42 9.98
N GLY A 194 20.56 -18.10 10.07
CA GLY A 194 20.96 -17.19 9.02
C GLY A 194 21.61 -15.94 9.59
N GLU A 195 21.74 -14.92 8.75
CA GLU A 195 22.20 -13.60 9.15
C GLU A 195 21.13 -12.56 8.89
N ASP A 196 21.15 -11.46 9.65
CA ASP A 196 20.24 -10.35 9.42
C ASP A 196 20.54 -9.64 8.07
N THR A 197 19.57 -8.88 7.60
CA THR A 197 19.66 -8.21 6.30
C THR A 197 20.84 -7.24 6.21
N ALA A 198 21.21 -6.58 7.30
CA ALA A 198 22.34 -5.65 7.31
C ALA A 198 23.67 -6.38 7.13
N LYS A 199 23.84 -7.54 7.75
CA LYS A 199 25.01 -8.40 7.54
C LYS A 199 25.09 -8.94 6.13
N ILE A 200 23.95 -9.32 5.54
CA ILE A 200 23.91 -9.73 4.13
C ILE A 200 24.34 -8.60 3.18
N GLN A 201 24.02 -7.36 3.47
CA GLN A 201 24.50 -6.23 2.67
C GLN A 201 26.04 -6.12 2.65
N SER A 202 26.72 -6.54 3.69
CA SER A 202 28.18 -6.54 3.79
C SER A 202 28.85 -7.83 3.30
N ILE A 203 28.09 -8.83 2.88
CA ILE A 203 28.64 -10.18 2.61
C ILE A 203 29.67 -10.20 1.50
N GLY A 204 29.50 -9.35 0.48
CA GLY A 204 30.46 -9.23 -0.62
C GLY A 204 31.81 -8.69 -0.18
N SER A 205 31.85 -7.69 0.69
CA SER A 205 33.09 -7.16 1.24
C SER A 205 33.77 -8.16 2.21
N ARG A 206 32.97 -8.85 3.02
CA ARG A 206 33.47 -9.93 3.90
C ARG A 206 34.05 -11.08 3.11
N PHE A 207 33.44 -11.46 1.99
CA PHE A 207 33.99 -12.46 1.09
C PHE A 207 35.31 -12.00 0.45
N ALA A 208 35.39 -10.76 -0.02
CA ALA A 208 36.59 -10.19 -0.60
C ALA A 208 37.76 -10.11 0.41
N GLN A 209 37.46 -10.03 1.69
CA GLN A 209 38.42 -10.00 2.80
C GLN A 209 38.74 -11.41 3.36
N ASN A 210 38.21 -12.47 2.74
CA ASN A 210 38.32 -13.86 3.20
C ASN A 210 37.78 -14.14 4.60
N GLU A 211 36.80 -13.33 5.04
CA GLU A 211 36.10 -13.53 6.33
C GLU A 211 35.03 -14.61 6.25
N VAL A 212 34.48 -14.84 5.07
CA VAL A 212 33.47 -15.87 4.80
C VAL A 212 33.79 -16.64 3.53
N THR A 213 33.41 -17.91 3.47
CA THR A 213 33.49 -18.72 2.27
C THR A 213 32.33 -18.43 1.31
N LEU A 214 32.50 -18.80 0.04
CA LEU A 214 31.42 -18.72 -0.94
C LEU A 214 30.23 -19.58 -0.53
N GLU A 215 30.49 -20.81 -0.06
CA GLU A 215 29.45 -21.72 0.41
C GLU A 215 28.67 -21.13 1.57
N TYR A 216 29.33 -20.57 2.57
CA TYR A 216 28.71 -19.88 3.66
C TYR A 216 27.81 -18.70 3.18
N ALA A 217 28.33 -17.88 2.26
CA ALA A 217 27.60 -16.75 1.71
C ALA A 217 26.33 -17.19 0.96
N GLN A 218 26.40 -18.27 0.20
CA GLN A 218 25.27 -18.86 -0.52
C GLN A 218 24.22 -19.39 0.45
N ASP A 219 24.63 -20.04 1.52
CA ASP A 219 23.76 -20.65 2.50
C ASP A 219 23.00 -19.60 3.33
N VAL A 220 23.69 -18.61 3.88
CA VAL A 220 23.05 -17.56 4.68
C VAL A 220 22.20 -16.61 3.85
N GLY A 221 22.57 -16.39 2.58
CA GLY A 221 21.80 -15.56 1.65
C GLY A 221 20.36 -16.03 1.47
N CYS A 222 20.11 -17.33 1.53
CA CYS A 222 18.75 -17.89 1.44
C CYS A 222 17.89 -17.63 2.67
N ARG A 223 18.48 -17.23 3.78
CA ARG A 223 17.80 -17.13 5.08
C ARG A 223 17.91 -15.74 5.72
N SER A 224 18.24 -14.74 4.95
CA SER A 224 18.54 -13.39 5.47
C SER A 224 17.33 -12.56 5.86
N CYS A 225 16.14 -12.93 5.43
CA CYS A 225 14.93 -12.16 5.71
C CYS A 225 13.76 -13.11 5.98
N ALA A 226 13.64 -13.57 7.21
CA ALA A 226 12.67 -14.58 7.61
C ALA A 226 11.44 -14.00 8.33
N SER A 227 11.35 -12.69 8.53
CA SER A 227 10.30 -12.11 9.37
C SER A 227 9.23 -11.37 8.60
N PRO A 228 7.96 -11.41 9.07
CA PRO A 228 6.93 -10.47 8.66
C PRO A 228 7.40 -9.04 8.90
N GLY A 229 7.05 -8.14 8.00
CA GLY A 229 7.43 -6.74 8.09
C GLY A 229 8.79 -6.41 7.47
N GLY A 230 9.61 -7.40 7.16
CA GLY A 230 10.92 -7.22 6.56
C GLY A 230 11.94 -6.52 7.45
N GLY A 231 13.16 -6.33 7.01
CA GLY A 231 14.26 -5.83 7.82
C GLY A 231 14.37 -4.31 7.97
N CYS A 232 13.39 -3.53 7.54
CA CYS A 232 13.47 -2.06 7.49
C CYS A 232 12.35 -1.38 8.27
N GLN A 233 12.12 -1.83 9.49
CA GLN A 233 11.11 -1.28 10.42
C GLN A 233 11.68 -0.15 11.24
#